data_e25df6d9416f5ba718480ab2de7f3e47
#
_entry.id   e25df6d9416f5ba718480ab2de7f3e47
#
_cell.length_a   1.000
_cell.length_b   1.000
_cell.length_c   1.000
_cell.angle_alpha   90.00
_cell.angle_beta   90.00
_cell.angle_gamma   90.00
#
_symmetry.space_group_name_H-M   'P 1'
#
loop_
_entity.id
_entity.type
_entity.pdbx_description
1 polymer ?
#
loop_
_entity_poly.entity_id
_entity_poly.type
_entity_poly.pdbx_seq_one_letter_code
_entity_poly.pdbx_strand_id
1 'polypeptide(L)'
;MLTTTLDSRLTLADTGLSKQQLLTDYRICFRSRQASLLGRREVLTGKAKFGIFGDGKELPQVAMAHSWQHGDIRSGYYRDQTLMFALGVSNVRQFFAQLYADVDLAHEPASAGRQMNGHFATRMLNEDGTWKNLTEGYHSAADCSPTASQMPRMAGLALASKLYRNLPELAGFTSFSRKGQEVVFGTIGDASTSEGLFWETINAVGVLQVPLVMSVWDDSYGISVPIRYQTTKENISEVLAGFQATDSKPGYDIHVVRAWDYPALVTAYAKAVAKTRKDHTPSLIHVIEVTQPQGHSTSGSHERYKSKERLEWEREYDCIAQFRKQLIEEGVITAPELDKLELEEKKLVTAEKAAAWEQYHTPIKQEIMTLGVVLERLASEHGSQQQELLAIHAELMALKEPFRRDLHVAARRA
;
A
#
# COMPACT_ATOMS: atom_id res chain seq x y z
N MET A 1 -9.84 -14.39 26.07
CA MET A 1 -8.62 -14.98 25.53
C MET A 1 -8.39 -14.42 24.14
N LEU A 2 -7.12 -14.24 23.75
CA LEU A 2 -6.79 -13.87 22.37
C LEU A 2 -7.33 -14.95 21.42
N THR A 3 -7.94 -14.56 20.30
CA THR A 3 -8.37 -15.51 19.29
C THR A 3 -7.16 -15.85 18.41
N THR A 4 -6.56 -17.02 18.60
CA THR A 4 -5.44 -17.49 17.78
C THR A 4 -5.95 -18.48 16.74
N THR A 5 -5.59 -18.28 15.48
CA THR A 5 -5.84 -19.18 14.35
C THR A 5 -4.54 -19.84 13.87
N LEU A 6 -3.56 -20.02 14.79
CA LEU A 6 -2.21 -20.48 14.44
C LEU A 6 -2.15 -21.97 14.04
N ASP A 7 -3.11 -22.77 14.47
CA ASP A 7 -3.18 -24.21 14.19
C ASP A 7 -4.43 -24.57 13.37
N SER A 8 -4.91 -23.63 12.55
CA SER A 8 -6.06 -23.89 11.70
C SER A 8 -5.68 -24.95 10.63
N ARG A 9 -6.45 -26.03 10.58
CA ARG A 9 -6.40 -27.00 9.46
C ARG A 9 -7.34 -26.59 8.34
N LEU A 10 -7.53 -25.26 8.17
CA LEU A 10 -8.42 -24.73 7.17
C LEU A 10 -7.84 -24.95 5.76
N THR A 11 -8.73 -25.27 4.83
CA THR A 11 -8.43 -25.43 3.41
C THR A 11 -8.93 -24.21 2.63
N LEU A 12 -8.56 -24.10 1.37
CA LEU A 12 -9.09 -23.05 0.47
C LEU A 12 -10.62 -23.15 0.33
N ALA A 13 -11.18 -24.35 0.42
CA ALA A 13 -12.64 -24.54 0.39
C ALA A 13 -13.34 -23.91 1.60
N ASP A 14 -12.71 -23.86 2.76
CA ASP A 14 -13.27 -23.26 3.98
C ASP A 14 -13.39 -21.73 3.90
N THR A 15 -12.72 -21.10 2.94
CA THR A 15 -12.85 -19.65 2.68
C THR A 15 -14.20 -19.29 2.08
N GLY A 16 -14.90 -20.23 1.48
CA GLY A 16 -16.12 -19.98 0.71
C GLY A 16 -15.89 -19.26 -0.63
N LEU A 17 -14.64 -19.01 -1.00
CA LEU A 17 -14.27 -18.33 -2.25
C LEU A 17 -14.31 -19.29 -3.43
N SER A 18 -14.81 -18.82 -4.56
CA SER A 18 -14.77 -19.57 -5.81
C SER A 18 -13.35 -19.70 -6.36
N LYS A 19 -13.12 -20.71 -7.18
CA LYS A 19 -11.85 -20.86 -7.93
C LYS A 19 -11.42 -19.55 -8.62
N GLN A 20 -12.38 -18.86 -9.26
CA GLN A 20 -12.10 -17.60 -9.95
C GLN A 20 -11.61 -16.51 -9.00
N GLN A 21 -12.18 -16.40 -7.81
CA GLN A 21 -11.72 -15.44 -6.80
C GLN A 21 -10.33 -15.80 -6.30
N LEU A 22 -10.05 -17.06 -5.96
CA LEU A 22 -8.73 -17.53 -5.55
C LEU A 22 -7.64 -17.21 -6.58
N LEU A 23 -7.93 -17.44 -7.87
CA LEU A 23 -7.00 -17.13 -8.96
C LEU A 23 -6.85 -15.62 -9.18
N THR A 24 -7.90 -14.84 -8.97
CA THR A 24 -7.83 -13.36 -9.02
C THR A 24 -6.95 -12.82 -7.91
N ASP A 25 -7.07 -13.34 -6.71
CA ASP A 25 -6.24 -12.96 -5.57
C ASP A 25 -4.78 -13.31 -5.82
N TYR A 26 -4.51 -14.50 -6.34
CA TYR A 26 -3.15 -14.88 -6.72
C TYR A 26 -2.57 -13.94 -7.77
N ARG A 27 -3.35 -13.61 -8.82
CA ARG A 27 -2.94 -12.63 -9.84
C ARG A 27 -2.59 -11.28 -9.23
N ILE A 28 -3.40 -10.78 -8.33
CA ILE A 28 -3.20 -9.48 -7.68
C ILE A 28 -1.93 -9.52 -6.82
N CYS A 29 -1.74 -10.55 -5.99
CA CYS A 29 -0.55 -10.75 -5.18
C CYS A 29 0.71 -10.78 -6.04
N PHE A 30 0.70 -11.61 -7.08
CA PHE A 30 1.85 -11.77 -7.97
C PHE A 30 2.16 -10.49 -8.76
N ARG A 31 1.12 -9.80 -9.27
CA ARG A 31 1.22 -8.51 -9.94
C ARG A 31 1.85 -7.45 -9.04
N SER A 32 1.39 -7.34 -7.80
CA SER A 32 1.93 -6.42 -6.81
C SER A 32 3.41 -6.70 -6.51
N ARG A 33 3.78 -7.98 -6.33
CA ARG A 33 5.18 -8.39 -6.15
C ARG A 33 6.04 -8.01 -7.36
N GLN A 34 5.55 -8.26 -8.59
CA GLN A 34 6.29 -7.90 -9.80
C GLN A 34 6.46 -6.37 -9.93
N ALA A 35 5.45 -5.59 -9.55
CA ALA A 35 5.55 -4.13 -9.50
C ALA A 35 6.63 -3.67 -8.51
N SER A 36 6.70 -4.28 -7.32
CA SER A 36 7.74 -4.00 -6.30
C SER A 36 9.14 -4.34 -6.82
N LEU A 37 9.32 -5.51 -7.46
CA LEU A 37 10.61 -5.95 -8.02
C LEU A 37 11.10 -5.01 -9.12
N LEU A 38 10.22 -4.64 -10.05
CA LEU A 38 10.56 -3.69 -11.12
C LEU A 38 10.76 -2.29 -10.57
N GLY A 39 9.96 -1.84 -9.61
CA GLY A 39 10.12 -0.55 -8.94
C GLY A 39 11.50 -0.41 -8.29
N ARG A 40 11.96 -1.44 -7.58
CA ARG A 40 13.33 -1.46 -7.04
C ARG A 40 14.39 -1.32 -8.13
N ARG A 41 14.20 -2.01 -9.26
CA ARG A 41 15.13 -1.92 -10.41
C ARG A 41 15.16 -0.49 -10.98
N GLU A 42 14.02 0.17 -11.13
CA GLU A 42 13.95 1.55 -11.63
C GLU A 42 14.71 2.54 -10.73
N VAL A 43 14.70 2.30 -9.40
CA VAL A 43 15.51 3.11 -8.46
C VAL A 43 17.00 2.80 -8.61
N LEU A 44 17.38 1.52 -8.66
CA LEU A 44 18.79 1.13 -8.77
C LEU A 44 19.41 1.56 -10.10
N THR A 45 18.63 1.70 -11.17
CA THR A 45 19.07 2.22 -12.48
C THR A 45 18.98 3.75 -12.58
N GLY A 46 18.53 4.45 -11.54
CA GLY A 46 18.52 5.92 -11.47
C GLY A 46 17.30 6.60 -12.09
N LYS A 47 16.34 5.86 -12.67
CA LYS A 47 15.08 6.42 -13.21
C LYS A 47 14.17 6.96 -12.12
N ALA A 48 14.10 6.27 -10.98
CA ALA A 48 13.45 6.78 -9.78
C ALA A 48 14.49 7.07 -8.69
N LYS A 49 14.11 7.85 -7.65
CA LYS A 49 15.09 8.33 -6.66
C LYS A 49 15.05 7.56 -5.36
N PHE A 50 13.90 7.03 -4.99
CA PHE A 50 13.69 6.26 -3.78
C PHE A 50 12.55 5.28 -3.99
N GLY A 51 12.60 4.11 -3.33
CA GLY A 51 11.55 3.11 -3.35
C GLY A 51 11.39 2.42 -2.01
N ILE A 52 10.14 2.31 -1.60
CA ILE A 52 9.70 1.53 -0.46
C ILE A 52 8.42 0.81 -0.89
N PHE A 53 8.39 -0.52 -0.76
CA PHE A 53 7.38 -1.33 -1.41
C PHE A 53 6.64 -2.24 -0.42
N GLY A 54 5.46 -2.73 -0.83
CA GLY A 54 4.59 -3.55 -0.01
C GLY A 54 4.84 -5.06 -0.09
N ASP A 55 5.98 -5.49 -0.63
CA ASP A 55 6.31 -6.90 -0.79
C ASP A 55 6.37 -7.65 0.54
N GLY A 56 5.90 -8.92 0.51
CA GLY A 56 5.75 -9.79 1.67
C GLY A 56 4.44 -9.63 2.43
N LYS A 57 3.60 -8.67 2.05
CA LYS A 57 2.32 -8.34 2.69
C LYS A 57 1.12 -8.52 1.75
N GLU A 58 1.35 -9.19 0.61
CA GLU A 58 0.36 -9.29 -0.45
C GLU A 58 -0.86 -10.11 -0.01
N LEU A 59 -0.62 -11.29 0.53
CA LEU A 59 -1.67 -12.25 0.87
C LEU A 59 -2.64 -11.74 1.94
N PRO A 60 -2.18 -11.20 3.09
CA PRO A 60 -3.09 -10.63 4.08
C PRO A 60 -3.88 -9.42 3.56
N GLN A 61 -3.35 -8.67 2.59
CA GLN A 61 -4.04 -7.52 2.02
C GLN A 61 -5.17 -7.92 1.07
N VAL A 62 -5.01 -8.96 0.25
CA VAL A 62 -6.13 -9.48 -0.57
C VAL A 62 -7.17 -10.16 0.30
N ALA A 63 -6.77 -10.89 1.35
CA ALA A 63 -7.70 -11.47 2.31
C ALA A 63 -8.55 -10.39 3.02
N MET A 64 -7.91 -9.29 3.43
CA MET A 64 -8.61 -8.14 4.01
C MET A 64 -9.59 -7.50 3.01
N ALA A 65 -9.22 -7.41 1.73
CA ALA A 65 -10.06 -6.78 0.70
C ALA A 65 -11.42 -7.46 0.52
N HIS A 66 -11.54 -8.76 0.74
CA HIS A 66 -12.82 -9.47 0.68
C HIS A 66 -13.87 -9.00 1.69
N SER A 67 -13.44 -8.36 2.77
CA SER A 67 -14.33 -7.87 3.82
C SER A 67 -14.79 -6.43 3.63
N TRP A 68 -14.29 -5.74 2.61
CA TRP A 68 -14.63 -4.35 2.33
C TRP A 68 -16.01 -4.20 1.68
N GLN A 69 -16.66 -3.09 2.01
CA GLN A 69 -17.91 -2.64 1.38
C GLN A 69 -17.73 -1.19 0.90
N HIS A 70 -18.52 -0.80 -0.11
CA HIS A 70 -18.55 0.59 -0.54
C HIS A 70 -18.93 1.51 0.63
N GLY A 71 -18.22 2.61 0.77
CA GLY A 71 -18.31 3.53 1.92
C GLY A 71 -17.22 3.31 2.97
N ASP A 72 -16.59 2.13 3.00
CA ASP A 72 -15.47 1.89 3.89
C ASP A 72 -14.27 2.77 3.50
N ILE A 73 -13.49 3.15 4.51
CA ILE A 73 -12.37 4.06 4.33
C ILE A 73 -11.10 3.48 4.95
N ARG A 74 -9.98 3.64 4.23
CA ARG A 74 -8.65 3.32 4.73
C ARG A 74 -7.99 4.54 5.37
N SER A 75 -7.30 4.33 6.47
CA SER A 75 -6.23 5.19 6.97
C SER A 75 -5.01 4.32 7.26
N GLY A 76 -4.11 4.23 6.31
CA GLY A 76 -2.99 3.29 6.31
C GLY A 76 -1.66 3.96 6.00
N TYR A 77 -0.72 3.17 5.46
CA TYR A 77 0.63 3.63 5.17
C TYR A 77 1.17 3.01 3.87
N TYR A 78 2.38 3.35 3.49
CA TYR A 78 3.00 3.10 2.18
C TYR A 78 3.13 1.62 1.76
N ARG A 79 2.90 0.64 2.65
CA ARG A 79 2.98 -0.78 2.27
C ARG A 79 1.65 -1.40 1.84
N ASP A 80 0.57 -0.64 1.78
CA ASP A 80 -0.77 -1.13 1.44
C ASP A 80 -1.03 -1.24 -0.08
N GLN A 81 0.03 -1.33 -0.87
CA GLN A 81 0.01 -1.39 -2.33
C GLN A 81 -0.94 -2.46 -2.87
N THR A 82 -0.87 -3.67 -2.33
CA THR A 82 -1.68 -4.80 -2.81
C THR A 82 -3.15 -4.60 -2.49
N LEU A 83 -3.49 -4.05 -1.31
CA LEU A 83 -4.86 -3.67 -0.97
C LEU A 83 -5.42 -2.67 -1.97
N MET A 84 -4.64 -1.64 -2.33
CA MET A 84 -5.10 -0.63 -3.30
C MET A 84 -5.34 -1.23 -4.69
N PHE A 85 -4.54 -2.21 -5.11
CA PHE A 85 -4.77 -2.95 -6.35
C PHE A 85 -6.00 -3.86 -6.25
N ALA A 86 -6.20 -4.54 -5.13
CA ALA A 86 -7.36 -5.41 -4.90
C ALA A 86 -8.69 -4.65 -4.92
N LEU A 87 -8.71 -3.45 -4.35
CA LEU A 87 -9.88 -2.58 -4.31
C LEU A 87 -10.09 -1.77 -5.62
N GLY A 88 -9.15 -1.83 -6.57
CA GLY A 88 -9.20 -1.02 -7.79
C GLY A 88 -9.03 0.49 -7.55
N VAL A 89 -8.56 0.89 -6.37
CA VAL A 89 -8.29 2.29 -6.01
C VAL A 89 -7.02 2.80 -6.69
N SER A 90 -6.09 1.91 -6.97
CA SER A 90 -4.88 2.18 -7.74
C SER A 90 -4.57 1.00 -8.66
N ASN A 91 -3.67 1.22 -9.62
CA ASN A 91 -3.21 0.21 -10.55
C ASN A 91 -1.70 0.31 -10.79
N VAL A 92 -1.13 -0.64 -11.53
CA VAL A 92 0.30 -0.72 -11.79
C VAL A 92 0.84 0.54 -12.49
N ARG A 93 0.10 1.10 -13.44
CA ARG A 93 0.52 2.31 -14.17
C ARG A 93 0.62 3.52 -13.22
N GLN A 94 -0.39 3.73 -12.38
CA GLN A 94 -0.41 4.78 -11.37
C GLN A 94 0.69 4.60 -10.31
N PHE A 95 0.96 3.34 -9.93
CA PHE A 95 2.08 3.02 -9.03
C PHE A 95 3.43 3.48 -9.62
N PHE A 96 3.69 3.23 -10.90
CA PHE A 96 4.92 3.69 -11.55
C PHE A 96 4.90 5.19 -11.82
N ALA A 97 3.76 5.79 -12.16
CA ALA A 97 3.63 7.24 -12.29
C ALA A 97 4.04 7.94 -10.97
N GLN A 98 3.57 7.44 -9.81
CA GLN A 98 3.97 7.95 -8.51
C GLN A 98 5.47 7.73 -8.24
N LEU A 99 6.01 6.56 -8.59
CA LEU A 99 7.44 6.25 -8.43
C LEU A 99 8.34 7.21 -9.23
N TYR A 100 7.89 7.63 -10.42
CA TYR A 100 8.58 8.61 -11.27
C TYR A 100 8.29 10.06 -10.86
N ALA A 101 7.41 10.30 -9.89
CA ALA A 101 6.93 11.61 -9.48
C ALA A 101 6.24 12.38 -10.63
N ASP A 102 5.37 11.70 -11.38
CA ASP A 102 4.55 12.32 -12.40
C ASP A 102 3.60 13.36 -11.79
N VAL A 103 3.62 14.56 -12.32
CA VAL A 103 2.85 15.69 -11.79
C VAL A 103 1.43 15.77 -12.36
N ASP A 104 1.13 14.99 -13.37
CA ASP A 104 -0.19 14.95 -13.99
C ASP A 104 -1.17 14.13 -13.14
N LEU A 105 -2.24 14.77 -12.72
CA LEU A 105 -3.29 14.14 -11.90
C LEU A 105 -4.07 13.05 -12.65
N ALA A 106 -4.06 13.05 -13.97
CA ALA A 106 -4.64 11.97 -14.76
C ALA A 106 -3.79 10.68 -14.68
N HIS A 107 -2.49 10.83 -14.50
CA HIS A 107 -1.54 9.71 -14.38
C HIS A 107 -1.32 9.29 -12.93
N GLU A 108 -1.15 10.26 -12.02
CA GLU A 108 -0.93 10.03 -10.58
C GLU A 108 -1.98 10.82 -9.76
N PRO A 109 -3.18 10.23 -9.57
CA PRO A 109 -4.30 10.93 -8.94
C PRO A 109 -4.16 11.12 -7.42
N ALA A 110 -3.27 10.36 -6.76
CA ALA A 110 -3.15 10.39 -5.29
C ALA A 110 -2.46 11.65 -4.78
N SER A 111 -1.38 12.09 -5.44
CA SER A 111 -0.55 13.20 -4.94
C SER A 111 -0.03 14.18 -6.01
N ALA A 112 -0.22 13.87 -7.30
CA ALA A 112 0.43 14.59 -8.40
C ALA A 112 1.95 14.67 -8.24
N GLY A 113 2.57 13.54 -7.94
CA GLY A 113 4.01 13.42 -7.77
C GLY A 113 4.62 14.12 -6.54
N ARG A 114 3.78 14.60 -5.60
CA ARG A 114 4.25 15.35 -4.41
C ARG A 114 4.62 14.46 -3.23
N GLN A 115 4.25 13.17 -3.28
CA GLN A 115 4.57 12.17 -2.26
C GLN A 115 5.53 11.12 -2.81
N MET A 116 6.23 10.41 -1.92
CA MET A 116 6.97 9.20 -2.27
C MET A 116 6.03 8.13 -2.83
N ASN A 117 6.58 7.13 -3.52
CA ASN A 117 5.79 5.97 -3.93
C ASN A 117 5.12 5.28 -2.74
N GLY A 118 3.97 4.68 -2.97
CA GLY A 118 3.18 3.99 -1.96
C GLY A 118 2.34 4.90 -1.05
N HIS A 119 2.26 6.21 -1.33
CA HIS A 119 1.38 7.13 -0.62
C HIS A 119 0.06 7.26 -1.36
N PHE A 120 -0.96 6.62 -0.83
CA PHE A 120 -2.27 6.51 -1.46
C PHE A 120 -3.23 7.57 -0.94
N ALA A 121 -4.15 7.99 -1.79
CA ALA A 121 -5.26 8.86 -1.46
C ALA A 121 -6.37 8.69 -2.51
N THR A 122 -7.62 8.89 -2.11
CA THR A 122 -8.74 9.04 -3.05
C THR A 122 -9.27 10.46 -3.02
N ARG A 123 -9.71 10.95 -4.17
CA ARG A 123 -10.34 12.27 -4.26
C ARG A 123 -11.81 12.14 -3.87
N MET A 124 -12.21 12.83 -2.80
CA MET A 124 -13.56 12.83 -2.26
C MET A 124 -14.42 13.99 -2.79
N LEU A 125 -13.81 14.90 -3.56
CA LEU A 125 -14.50 16.02 -4.19
C LEU A 125 -14.58 15.81 -5.71
N ASN A 126 -15.66 16.32 -6.29
CA ASN A 126 -15.82 16.53 -7.72
C ASN A 126 -14.95 17.70 -8.21
N GLU A 127 -14.85 17.91 -9.51
CA GLU A 127 -14.08 19.02 -10.11
C GLU A 127 -14.63 20.40 -9.73
N ASP A 128 -15.94 20.50 -9.52
CA ASP A 128 -16.64 21.72 -9.08
C ASP A 128 -16.50 22.00 -7.57
N GLY A 129 -15.78 21.14 -6.82
CA GLY A 129 -15.58 21.27 -5.38
C GLY A 129 -16.70 20.69 -4.51
N THR A 130 -17.75 20.14 -5.10
CA THR A 130 -18.81 19.45 -4.34
C THR A 130 -18.34 18.07 -3.86
N TRP A 131 -18.95 17.57 -2.80
CA TRP A 131 -18.66 16.23 -2.30
C TRP A 131 -19.18 15.14 -3.26
N LYS A 132 -18.37 14.12 -3.48
CA LYS A 132 -18.84 12.86 -4.09
C LYS A 132 -19.76 12.14 -3.12
N ASN A 133 -20.55 11.21 -3.64
CA ASN A 133 -21.25 10.26 -2.79
C ASN A 133 -20.26 9.24 -2.21
N LEU A 134 -19.86 9.43 -0.95
CA LEU A 134 -18.86 8.61 -0.29
C LEU A 134 -19.36 7.19 0.03
N THR A 135 -20.65 6.92 -0.14
CA THR A 135 -21.21 5.57 0.08
C THR A 135 -21.09 4.67 -1.15
N GLU A 136 -20.65 5.17 -2.31
CA GLU A 136 -20.64 4.44 -3.59
C GLU A 136 -19.26 3.89 -3.98
N GLY A 137 -18.21 4.16 -3.23
CA GLY A 137 -16.85 3.75 -3.57
C GLY A 137 -16.04 3.27 -2.38
N TYR A 138 -14.82 2.86 -2.67
CA TYR A 138 -13.77 2.61 -1.68
C TYR A 138 -12.93 3.87 -1.51
N HIS A 139 -12.59 4.20 -0.27
CA HIS A 139 -11.91 5.45 0.02
C HIS A 139 -10.60 5.22 0.78
N SER A 140 -9.61 6.05 0.47
CA SER A 140 -8.37 6.13 1.23
C SER A 140 -8.14 7.57 1.66
N ALA A 141 -8.03 7.81 2.94
CA ALA A 141 -7.47 9.07 3.44
C ALA A 141 -6.02 9.21 2.93
N ALA A 142 -5.58 10.43 2.66
CA ALA A 142 -4.23 10.67 2.15
C ALA A 142 -3.16 10.17 3.13
N ASP A 143 -2.25 9.33 2.65
CA ASP A 143 -1.16 8.85 3.48
C ASP A 143 -0.22 9.98 3.89
N CYS A 144 0.39 9.83 5.05
CA CYS A 144 1.42 10.72 5.55
C CYS A 144 2.67 9.91 5.91
N SER A 145 3.84 10.52 5.69
CA SER A 145 5.13 9.85 5.85
C SER A 145 5.59 9.64 7.30
N PRO A 146 5.29 10.55 8.27
CA PRO A 146 5.71 10.35 9.65
C PRO A 146 5.12 9.05 10.24
N THR A 147 5.97 8.30 10.92
CA THR A 147 5.62 7.01 11.52
C THR A 147 4.42 7.14 12.46
N ALA A 148 3.43 6.26 12.31
CA ALA A 148 2.17 6.21 13.07
C ALA A 148 1.26 7.46 12.96
N SER A 149 1.57 8.44 12.08
CA SER A 149 0.75 9.65 11.92
C SER A 149 -0.69 9.37 11.42
N GLN A 150 -0.92 8.23 10.79
CA GLN A 150 -2.26 7.78 10.36
C GLN A 150 -3.17 7.38 11.54
N MET A 151 -2.60 7.07 12.70
CA MET A 151 -3.31 6.49 13.84
C MET A 151 -4.43 7.38 14.40
N PRO A 152 -4.20 8.65 14.77
CA PRO A 152 -5.26 9.51 15.30
C PRO A 152 -6.40 9.73 14.30
N ARG A 153 -6.07 9.78 13.01
CA ARG A 153 -7.06 9.92 11.96
C ARG A 153 -7.99 8.71 11.84
N MET A 154 -7.48 7.49 12.07
CA MET A 154 -8.32 6.28 12.13
C MET A 154 -9.41 6.43 13.19
N ALA A 155 -9.04 6.87 14.38
CA ALA A 155 -9.98 7.09 15.48
C ALA A 155 -11.05 8.12 15.11
N GLY A 156 -10.65 9.25 14.51
CA GLY A 156 -11.58 10.30 14.08
C GLY A 156 -12.56 9.85 13.00
N LEU A 157 -12.08 9.12 11.98
CA LEU A 157 -12.92 8.56 10.91
C LEU A 157 -13.91 7.51 11.47
N ALA A 158 -13.44 6.63 12.35
CA ALA A 158 -14.30 5.63 12.98
C ALA A 158 -15.32 6.25 13.94
N LEU A 159 -14.94 7.33 14.64
CA LEU A 159 -15.87 8.11 15.46
C LEU A 159 -16.96 8.76 14.59
N ALA A 160 -16.62 9.31 13.43
CA ALA A 160 -17.58 9.86 12.49
C ALA A 160 -18.65 8.82 12.10
N SER A 161 -18.24 7.59 11.74
CA SER A 161 -19.18 6.49 11.45
C SER A 161 -20.11 6.22 12.63
N LYS A 162 -19.57 6.16 13.85
CA LYS A 162 -20.39 5.99 15.07
C LYS A 162 -21.38 7.14 15.28
N LEU A 163 -20.99 8.39 15.03
CA LEU A 163 -21.87 9.54 15.14
C LEU A 163 -23.00 9.48 14.12
N TYR A 164 -22.74 9.10 12.87
CA TYR A 164 -23.78 8.87 11.86
C TYR A 164 -24.78 7.80 12.26
N ARG A 165 -24.38 6.81 13.06
CA ARG A 165 -25.30 5.78 13.60
C ARG A 165 -26.19 6.31 14.70
N ASN A 166 -25.64 7.16 15.58
CA ASN A 166 -26.25 7.46 16.87
C ASN A 166 -26.95 8.84 16.94
N LEU A 167 -26.62 9.76 16.03
CA LEU A 167 -27.15 11.12 16.04
C LEU A 167 -28.23 11.30 14.98
N PRO A 168 -29.52 11.50 15.38
CA PRO A 168 -30.62 11.69 14.44
C PRO A 168 -30.41 12.88 13.48
N GLU A 169 -29.70 13.92 13.94
CA GLU A 169 -29.40 15.12 13.15
C GLU A 169 -28.53 14.81 11.92
N LEU A 170 -27.78 13.71 11.93
CA LEU A 170 -26.96 13.27 10.82
C LEU A 170 -27.68 12.34 9.85
N ALA A 171 -28.90 11.94 10.13
CA ALA A 171 -29.65 10.95 9.31
C ALA A 171 -29.87 11.40 7.84
N GLY A 172 -29.90 12.73 7.60
CA GLY A 172 -30.07 13.32 6.26
C GLY A 172 -28.81 13.31 5.39
N PHE A 173 -27.63 13.02 5.93
CA PHE A 173 -26.35 13.04 5.21
C PHE A 173 -26.04 11.69 4.54
N THR A 174 -26.98 11.20 3.73
CA THR A 174 -26.94 9.84 3.13
C THR A 174 -25.81 9.65 2.10
N SER A 175 -25.26 10.72 1.54
CA SER A 175 -24.07 10.67 0.67
C SER A 175 -22.75 10.51 1.43
N PHE A 176 -22.76 10.66 2.76
CA PHE A 176 -21.58 10.51 3.61
C PHE A 176 -21.54 9.20 4.37
N SER A 177 -22.71 8.66 4.70
CA SER A 177 -22.80 7.42 5.50
C SER A 177 -24.09 6.66 5.26
N ARG A 178 -23.99 5.33 5.30
CA ARG A 178 -25.12 4.38 5.35
C ARG A 178 -25.50 4.11 6.80
N LYS A 179 -25.85 5.16 7.54
CA LYS A 179 -26.24 5.08 8.96
C LYS A 179 -25.15 4.44 9.83
N GLY A 180 -23.89 4.80 9.60
CA GLY A 180 -22.76 4.33 10.40
C GLY A 180 -22.45 2.84 10.24
N GLN A 181 -22.67 2.29 9.06
CA GLN A 181 -22.25 0.91 8.73
C GLN A 181 -20.83 0.83 8.21
N GLU A 182 -20.22 1.97 7.90
CA GLU A 182 -18.87 2.05 7.37
C GLU A 182 -17.85 1.64 8.43
N VAL A 183 -16.87 0.83 8.00
CA VAL A 183 -15.72 0.41 8.81
C VAL A 183 -14.50 1.18 8.35
N VAL A 184 -13.70 1.61 9.31
CA VAL A 184 -12.37 2.16 9.04
C VAL A 184 -11.35 1.02 9.09
N PHE A 185 -10.58 0.87 8.01
CA PHE A 185 -9.48 -0.06 7.95
C PHE A 185 -8.16 0.67 8.19
N GLY A 186 -7.47 0.28 9.24
CA GLY A 186 -6.17 0.80 9.61
C GLY A 186 -5.06 -0.21 9.38
N THR A 187 -3.88 0.28 9.01
CA THR A 187 -2.69 -0.56 8.86
C THR A 187 -1.46 0.11 9.46
N ILE A 188 -0.58 -0.70 10.06
CA ILE A 188 0.66 -0.24 10.68
C ILE A 188 1.69 -1.39 10.70
N GLY A 189 2.98 -1.07 10.60
CA GLY A 189 4.05 -2.04 10.85
C GLY A 189 4.30 -2.24 12.35
N ASP A 190 4.79 -3.42 12.74
CA ASP A 190 5.10 -3.78 14.12
C ASP A 190 6.04 -2.76 14.80
N ALA A 191 7.12 -2.39 14.16
CA ALA A 191 8.05 -1.39 14.70
C ALA A 191 7.39 -0.04 14.99
N SER A 192 6.43 0.36 14.16
CA SER A 192 5.69 1.62 14.32
C SER A 192 4.73 1.60 15.51
N THR A 193 4.43 0.44 16.08
CA THR A 193 3.65 0.32 17.31
C THR A 193 4.38 0.85 18.55
N SER A 194 5.66 1.16 18.44
CA SER A 194 6.45 1.81 19.49
C SER A 194 6.20 3.32 19.62
N GLU A 195 5.53 3.93 18.63
CA GLU A 195 5.20 5.36 18.65
C GLU A 195 4.08 5.69 19.64
N GLY A 196 4.18 6.85 20.30
CA GLY A 196 3.16 7.32 21.26
C GLY A 196 1.76 7.39 20.65
N LEU A 197 1.64 7.86 19.41
CA LEU A 197 0.37 7.95 18.68
C LEU A 197 -0.36 6.59 18.53
N PHE A 198 0.38 5.48 18.48
CA PHE A 198 -0.23 4.14 18.50
C PHE A 198 -0.96 3.90 19.82
N TRP A 199 -0.30 4.09 20.95
CA TRP A 199 -0.86 3.82 22.29
C TRP A 199 -2.03 4.73 22.62
N GLU A 200 -1.92 6.02 22.30
CA GLU A 200 -3.00 6.98 22.47
C GLU A 200 -4.24 6.59 21.64
N THR A 201 -4.05 6.19 20.40
CA THR A 201 -5.13 5.77 19.51
C THR A 201 -5.77 4.46 19.97
N ILE A 202 -4.96 3.46 20.38
CA ILE A 202 -5.47 2.20 20.92
C ILE A 202 -6.36 2.46 22.13
N ASN A 203 -5.89 3.29 23.06
CA ASN A 203 -6.69 3.62 24.25
C ASN A 203 -7.96 4.38 23.88
N ALA A 204 -7.87 5.41 23.05
CA ALA A 204 -9.04 6.21 22.64
C ALA A 204 -10.11 5.36 21.93
N VAL A 205 -9.71 4.54 20.98
CA VAL A 205 -10.62 3.66 20.23
C VAL A 205 -11.24 2.59 21.12
N GLY A 206 -10.48 2.05 22.07
CA GLY A 206 -10.98 1.10 23.08
C GLY A 206 -12.03 1.71 23.99
N VAL A 207 -11.86 2.99 24.41
CA VAL A 207 -12.84 3.73 25.21
C VAL A 207 -14.07 4.12 24.38
N LEU A 208 -13.83 4.61 23.16
CA LEU A 208 -14.91 5.11 22.29
C LEU A 208 -15.75 3.99 21.68
N GLN A 209 -15.25 2.76 21.58
CA GLN A 209 -15.93 1.64 20.92
C GLN A 209 -16.46 2.07 19.54
N VAL A 210 -15.54 2.22 18.59
CA VAL A 210 -15.79 2.71 17.23
C VAL A 210 -15.44 1.67 16.17
N PRO A 211 -16.03 1.68 14.96
CA PRO A 211 -15.85 0.64 13.96
C PRO A 211 -14.48 0.74 13.26
N LEU A 212 -13.41 0.38 13.97
CA LEU A 212 -12.05 0.29 13.47
C LEU A 212 -11.61 -1.18 13.39
N VAL A 213 -11.11 -1.59 12.24
CA VAL A 213 -10.33 -2.83 12.05
C VAL A 213 -8.90 -2.44 11.74
N MET A 214 -7.98 -2.74 12.65
CA MET A 214 -6.57 -2.40 12.51
C MET A 214 -5.73 -3.65 12.32
N SER A 215 -4.88 -3.64 11.28
CA SER A 215 -3.91 -4.70 11.00
C SER A 215 -2.51 -4.26 11.38
N VAL A 216 -1.80 -5.08 12.11
CA VAL A 216 -0.37 -4.93 12.40
C VAL A 216 0.40 -5.93 11.54
N TRP A 217 1.25 -5.42 10.64
CA TRP A 217 2.14 -6.24 9.81
C TRP A 217 3.45 -6.46 10.54
N ASP A 218 3.66 -7.69 11.07
CA ASP A 218 4.82 -8.03 11.90
C ASP A 218 5.83 -8.85 11.11
N ASP A 219 6.90 -8.18 10.64
CA ASP A 219 8.07 -8.81 10.03
C ASP A 219 9.25 -8.92 11.02
N SER A 220 9.03 -8.57 12.28
CA SER A 220 9.98 -8.61 13.39
C SER A 220 11.17 -7.65 13.25
N TYR A 221 11.08 -6.63 12.39
CA TYR A 221 12.15 -5.66 12.17
C TYR A 221 11.64 -4.23 11.98
N GLY A 222 12.30 -3.27 12.63
CA GLY A 222 12.19 -1.86 12.33
C GLY A 222 13.39 -1.39 11.51
N ILE A 223 13.28 -1.38 10.18
CA ILE A 223 14.41 -1.23 9.25
C ILE A 223 15.41 -2.37 9.46
N SER A 224 16.45 -2.16 10.28
CA SER A 224 17.49 -3.14 10.63
C SER A 224 17.45 -3.57 12.10
N VAL A 225 16.55 -3.00 12.89
CA VAL A 225 16.48 -3.24 14.34
C VAL A 225 15.51 -4.40 14.62
N PRO A 226 15.98 -5.51 15.20
CA PRO A 226 15.10 -6.65 15.57
C PRO A 226 14.08 -6.25 16.65
N ILE A 227 12.91 -6.91 16.62
CA ILE A 227 11.76 -6.65 17.48
C ILE A 227 12.10 -6.65 18.98
N ARG A 228 13.06 -7.47 19.42
CA ARG A 228 13.50 -7.52 20.82
C ARG A 228 14.03 -6.20 21.39
N TYR A 229 14.40 -5.27 20.52
CA TYR A 229 14.86 -3.93 20.91
C TYR A 229 13.77 -2.85 20.74
N GLN A 230 12.57 -3.24 20.34
CA GLN A 230 11.48 -2.32 20.02
C GLN A 230 10.21 -2.58 20.84
N THR A 231 9.83 -3.85 20.99
CA THR A 231 8.53 -4.24 21.58
C THR A 231 8.74 -5.12 22.80
N THR A 232 8.20 -4.70 23.94
CA THR A 232 8.16 -5.51 25.16
C THR A 232 7.52 -6.86 24.84
N LYS A 233 8.08 -7.95 25.36
CA LYS A 233 7.71 -9.35 25.07
C LYS A 233 7.90 -9.78 23.61
N GLU A 234 8.48 -8.94 22.76
CA GLU A 234 8.68 -9.21 21.34
C GLU A 234 7.35 -9.55 20.60
N ASN A 235 6.20 -9.14 21.17
CA ASN A 235 4.89 -9.52 20.65
C ASN A 235 3.83 -8.48 21.05
N ILE A 236 3.34 -7.71 20.09
CA ILE A 236 2.41 -6.60 20.35
C ILE A 236 1.04 -7.11 20.83
N SER A 237 0.52 -8.24 20.34
CA SER A 237 -0.76 -8.77 20.81
C SER A 237 -0.70 -9.27 22.25
N GLU A 238 0.45 -9.79 22.70
CA GLU A 238 0.64 -10.13 24.11
C GLU A 238 0.68 -8.88 25.00
N VAL A 239 1.33 -7.80 24.55
CA VAL A 239 1.34 -6.53 25.27
C VAL A 239 -0.07 -5.95 25.36
N LEU A 240 -0.86 -6.11 24.30
CA LEU A 240 -2.23 -5.62 24.21
C LEU A 240 -3.28 -6.56 24.81
N ALA A 241 -2.91 -7.67 25.42
CA ALA A 241 -3.85 -8.64 25.99
C ALA A 241 -4.81 -8.02 27.01
N GLY A 242 -4.38 -6.98 27.75
CA GLY A 242 -5.22 -6.21 28.66
C GLY A 242 -6.30 -5.35 27.99
N PHE A 243 -6.20 -5.12 26.69
CA PHE A 243 -7.21 -4.40 25.90
C PHE A 243 -8.27 -5.32 25.28
N GLN A 244 -8.11 -6.64 25.38
CA GLN A 244 -9.09 -7.62 24.90
C GLN A 244 -10.43 -7.43 25.61
N ALA A 245 -11.53 -7.40 24.84
CA ALA A 245 -12.88 -7.39 25.37
C ALA A 245 -13.15 -8.65 26.20
N THR A 246 -13.92 -8.49 27.29
CA THR A 246 -14.39 -9.59 28.13
C THR A 246 -15.93 -9.54 28.21
N ASP A 247 -16.54 -10.56 28.80
CA ASP A 247 -18.00 -10.60 28.98
C ASP A 247 -18.53 -9.41 29.82
N SER A 248 -17.68 -8.83 30.66
CA SER A 248 -18.05 -7.75 31.58
C SER A 248 -17.52 -6.37 31.22
N LYS A 249 -16.55 -6.29 30.28
CA LYS A 249 -15.90 -5.01 29.92
C LYS A 249 -15.69 -4.90 28.40
N PRO A 250 -16.00 -3.73 27.82
CA PRO A 250 -15.69 -3.46 26.43
C PRO A 250 -14.17 -3.43 26.21
N GLY A 251 -13.76 -3.65 24.97
CA GLY A 251 -12.36 -3.67 24.56
C GLY A 251 -12.27 -4.00 23.08
N TYR A 252 -11.15 -4.55 22.68
CA TYR A 252 -10.89 -5.00 21.33
C TYR A 252 -11.23 -6.47 21.11
N ASP A 253 -11.55 -6.84 19.88
CA ASP A 253 -11.51 -8.22 19.41
C ASP A 253 -10.12 -8.45 18.77
N ILE A 254 -9.21 -9.14 19.49
CA ILE A 254 -7.82 -9.30 19.07
C ILE A 254 -7.62 -10.69 18.44
N HIS A 255 -7.17 -10.69 17.19
CA HIS A 255 -6.85 -11.90 16.42
C HIS A 255 -5.35 -11.97 16.13
N VAL A 256 -4.80 -13.18 16.15
CA VAL A 256 -3.41 -13.45 15.73
C VAL A 256 -3.44 -14.48 14.60
N VAL A 257 -2.80 -14.17 13.47
CA VAL A 257 -2.83 -15.01 12.27
C VAL A 257 -1.49 -14.92 11.51
N ARG A 258 -1.07 -16.01 10.85
CA ARG A 258 0.16 -16.01 10.05
C ARG A 258 -0.06 -15.39 8.69
N ALA A 259 0.92 -14.63 8.20
CA ALA A 259 0.84 -13.91 6.92
C ALA A 259 0.74 -14.81 5.69
N TRP A 260 1.15 -16.06 5.78
CA TRP A 260 1.16 -17.05 4.71
C TRP A 260 0.00 -18.06 4.76
N ASP A 261 -0.83 -18.02 5.82
CA ASP A 261 -2.00 -18.90 5.98
C ASP A 261 -3.25 -18.19 5.40
N TYR A 262 -3.47 -18.38 4.09
CA TYR A 262 -4.54 -17.67 3.39
C TYR A 262 -5.96 -17.98 3.92
N PRO A 263 -6.37 -19.24 4.15
CA PRO A 263 -7.68 -19.53 4.71
C PRO A 263 -7.92 -18.92 6.08
N ALA A 264 -6.89 -18.96 6.95
CA ALA A 264 -6.96 -18.34 8.26
C ALA A 264 -7.10 -16.82 8.18
N LEU A 265 -6.38 -16.16 7.26
CA LEU A 265 -6.48 -14.72 7.01
C LEU A 265 -7.88 -14.33 6.57
N VAL A 266 -8.44 -14.99 5.55
CA VAL A 266 -9.81 -14.72 5.06
C VAL A 266 -10.83 -14.87 6.20
N THR A 267 -10.74 -15.95 6.96
CA THR A 267 -11.63 -16.24 8.09
C THR A 267 -11.52 -15.19 9.19
N ALA A 268 -10.29 -14.81 9.56
CA ALA A 268 -10.05 -13.82 10.62
C ALA A 268 -10.61 -12.44 10.22
N TYR A 269 -10.34 -11.98 8.99
CA TYR A 269 -10.90 -10.71 8.53
C TYR A 269 -12.42 -10.73 8.41
N ALA A 270 -13.00 -11.79 7.84
CA ALA A 270 -14.44 -11.90 7.74
C ALA A 270 -15.13 -11.82 9.11
N LYS A 271 -14.61 -12.54 10.10
CA LYS A 271 -15.14 -12.56 11.47
C LYS A 271 -14.98 -11.21 12.16
N ALA A 272 -13.78 -10.64 12.14
CA ALA A 272 -13.47 -9.38 12.80
C ALA A 272 -14.30 -8.22 12.20
N VAL A 273 -14.33 -8.10 10.86
CA VAL A 273 -15.05 -7.03 10.17
C VAL A 273 -16.56 -7.15 10.38
N ALA A 274 -17.12 -8.35 10.31
CA ALA A 274 -18.56 -8.56 10.56
C ALA A 274 -18.96 -8.08 11.96
N LYS A 275 -18.19 -8.43 12.99
CA LYS A 275 -18.41 -7.99 14.37
C LYS A 275 -18.25 -6.48 14.51
N THR A 276 -17.16 -5.93 13.98
CA THR A 276 -16.88 -4.48 14.04
C THR A 276 -18.00 -3.67 13.35
N ARG A 277 -18.44 -4.09 12.18
CA ARG A 277 -19.53 -3.42 11.44
C ARG A 277 -20.85 -3.48 12.18
N LYS A 278 -21.17 -4.64 12.78
CA LYS A 278 -22.41 -4.83 13.51
C LYS A 278 -22.45 -4.07 14.82
N ASP A 279 -21.43 -4.27 15.65
CA ASP A 279 -21.47 -3.93 17.07
C ASP A 279 -20.62 -2.67 17.40
N HIS A 280 -19.83 -2.15 16.43
CA HIS A 280 -18.81 -1.12 16.65
C HIS A 280 -17.72 -1.53 17.68
N THR A 281 -17.57 -2.84 17.93
CA THR A 281 -16.43 -3.35 18.68
C THR A 281 -15.18 -3.24 17.81
N PRO A 282 -14.13 -2.50 18.21
CA PRO A 282 -12.92 -2.41 17.42
C PRO A 282 -12.20 -3.74 17.38
N SER A 283 -11.57 -4.05 16.25
CA SER A 283 -10.77 -5.26 16.07
C SER A 283 -9.31 -4.92 15.79
N LEU A 284 -8.41 -5.75 16.32
CA LEU A 284 -6.99 -5.72 16.00
C LEU A 284 -6.59 -7.08 15.43
N ILE A 285 -5.98 -7.08 14.25
CA ILE A 285 -5.49 -8.28 13.60
C ILE A 285 -3.96 -8.20 13.56
N HIS A 286 -3.30 -8.97 14.42
CA HIS A 286 -1.87 -9.11 14.44
C HIS A 286 -1.45 -10.18 13.44
N VAL A 287 -0.95 -9.74 12.30
CA VAL A 287 -0.45 -10.62 11.25
C VAL A 287 1.03 -10.85 11.49
N ILE A 288 1.35 -12.03 11.99
CA ILE A 288 2.72 -12.46 12.34
C ILE A 288 3.39 -13.19 11.17
N GLU A 289 4.69 -13.40 11.30
CA GLU A 289 5.48 -14.14 10.30
C GLU A 289 5.39 -13.50 8.89
N VAL A 290 5.28 -12.17 8.85
CA VAL A 290 5.36 -11.42 7.61
C VAL A 290 6.80 -11.46 7.09
N THR A 291 6.97 -11.67 5.80
CA THR A 291 8.29 -11.59 5.14
C THR A 291 8.52 -10.21 4.51
N GLN A 292 9.76 -9.91 4.19
CA GLN A 292 10.12 -8.68 3.47
C GLN A 292 11.23 -8.96 2.46
N PRO A 293 10.87 -9.58 1.30
CA PRO A 293 11.83 -10.18 0.36
C PRO A 293 12.85 -9.21 -0.23
N GLN A 294 12.54 -7.92 -0.30
CA GLN A 294 13.45 -6.91 -0.82
C GLN A 294 14.10 -6.04 0.27
N GLY A 295 13.89 -6.40 1.55
CA GLY A 295 14.29 -5.56 2.68
C GLY A 295 13.41 -4.33 2.86
N HIS A 296 13.81 -3.43 3.75
CA HIS A 296 12.97 -2.30 4.15
C HIS A 296 12.70 -1.30 3.00
N SER A 297 13.74 -0.92 2.27
CA SER A 297 13.67 0.06 1.18
C SER A 297 14.85 -0.09 0.22
N THR A 298 14.92 0.78 -0.79
CA THR A 298 16.05 0.81 -1.74
C THR A 298 17.34 1.41 -1.18
N SER A 299 17.32 1.98 0.01
CA SER A 299 18.51 2.60 0.63
C SER A 299 19.47 1.62 1.29
N GLY A 300 19.14 0.33 1.39
CA GLY A 300 20.02 -0.68 1.96
C GLY A 300 19.67 -2.11 1.58
N SER A 301 20.59 -3.04 1.90
CA SER A 301 20.36 -4.47 1.75
C SER A 301 20.10 -5.11 3.10
N HIS A 302 19.04 -5.91 3.19
CA HIS A 302 18.68 -6.64 4.40
C HIS A 302 19.65 -7.79 4.74
N GLU A 303 20.44 -8.23 3.77
CA GLU A 303 21.50 -9.23 3.94
C GLU A 303 22.61 -8.77 4.89
N ARG A 304 22.69 -7.45 5.18
CA ARG A 304 23.67 -6.89 6.11
C ARG A 304 23.31 -7.11 7.58
N TYR A 305 22.04 -7.38 7.90
CA TYR A 305 21.56 -7.47 9.27
C TYR A 305 20.69 -8.69 9.56
N LYS A 306 20.16 -9.38 8.54
CA LYS A 306 19.46 -10.66 8.70
C LYS A 306 20.45 -11.81 8.56
N SER A 307 20.29 -12.85 9.39
CA SER A 307 21.08 -14.07 9.27
C SER A 307 20.70 -14.86 8.01
N LYS A 308 21.55 -15.79 7.58
CA LYS A 308 21.25 -16.66 6.44
C LYS A 308 20.02 -17.53 6.69
N GLU A 309 19.90 -18.06 7.89
CA GLU A 309 18.76 -18.89 8.34
C GLU A 309 17.46 -18.08 8.28
N ARG A 310 17.50 -16.80 8.70
CA ARG A 310 16.33 -15.92 8.58
C ARG A 310 15.95 -15.67 7.13
N LEU A 311 16.92 -15.44 6.26
CA LEU A 311 16.67 -15.22 4.83
C LEU A 311 16.16 -16.51 4.12
N GLU A 312 16.61 -17.69 4.55
CA GLU A 312 16.11 -18.97 4.06
C GLU A 312 14.66 -19.19 4.49
N TRP A 313 14.38 -18.94 5.77
CA TRP A 313 13.03 -18.98 6.31
C TRP A 313 12.08 -18.01 5.58
N GLU A 314 12.50 -16.76 5.33
CA GLU A 314 11.69 -15.79 4.58
C GLU A 314 11.40 -16.24 3.14
N ARG A 315 12.29 -16.98 2.50
CA ARG A 315 12.04 -17.57 1.17
C ARG A 315 11.05 -18.73 1.23
N GLU A 316 11.17 -19.58 2.25
CA GLU A 316 10.28 -20.73 2.45
C GLU A 316 8.86 -20.28 2.79
N TYR A 317 8.74 -19.31 3.71
CA TYR A 317 7.44 -18.81 4.19
C TYR A 317 6.99 -17.53 3.48
N ASP A 318 7.52 -17.26 2.27
CA ASP A 318 6.98 -16.19 1.43
C ASP A 318 5.50 -16.45 1.13
N CYS A 319 4.67 -15.45 1.40
CA CYS A 319 3.22 -15.62 1.35
C CYS A 319 2.70 -16.03 -0.04
N ILE A 320 3.32 -15.54 -1.12
CA ILE A 320 2.96 -15.92 -2.49
C ILE A 320 3.41 -17.35 -2.79
N ALA A 321 4.61 -17.74 -2.32
CA ALA A 321 5.12 -19.09 -2.52
C ALA A 321 4.24 -20.12 -1.78
N GLN A 322 3.83 -19.84 -0.56
CA GLN A 322 2.92 -20.71 0.22
C GLN A 322 1.53 -20.78 -0.43
N PHE A 323 0.96 -19.67 -0.90
CA PHE A 323 -0.32 -19.68 -1.58
C PHE A 323 -0.26 -20.43 -2.94
N ARG A 324 0.85 -20.25 -3.69
CA ARG A 324 1.10 -21.04 -4.91
C ARG A 324 1.08 -22.54 -4.63
N LYS A 325 1.80 -22.96 -3.60
CA LYS A 325 1.87 -24.36 -3.16
C LYS A 325 0.48 -24.88 -2.81
N GLN A 326 -0.27 -24.16 -1.99
CA GLN A 326 -1.61 -24.54 -1.55
C GLN A 326 -2.61 -24.66 -2.70
N LEU A 327 -2.61 -23.71 -3.65
CA LEU A 327 -3.46 -23.76 -4.84
C LEU A 327 -3.23 -25.03 -5.69
N ILE A 328 -2.00 -25.50 -5.77
CA ILE A 328 -1.63 -26.71 -6.52
C ILE A 328 -1.99 -27.96 -5.71
N GLU A 329 -1.61 -28.03 -4.44
CA GLU A 329 -1.85 -29.19 -3.55
C GLU A 329 -3.33 -29.47 -3.35
N GLU A 330 -4.16 -28.43 -3.26
CA GLU A 330 -5.61 -28.57 -3.14
C GLU A 330 -6.33 -28.69 -4.50
N GLY A 331 -5.59 -28.78 -5.62
CA GLY A 331 -6.14 -29.06 -6.94
C GLY A 331 -6.95 -27.93 -7.56
N VAL A 332 -6.77 -26.69 -7.09
CA VAL A 332 -7.43 -25.51 -7.65
C VAL A 332 -6.93 -25.24 -9.07
N ILE A 333 -5.63 -25.40 -9.28
CA ILE A 333 -4.96 -25.15 -10.56
C ILE A 333 -3.70 -26.04 -10.68
N THR A 334 -3.31 -26.38 -11.91
CA THR A 334 -2.04 -27.11 -12.15
C THR A 334 -0.85 -26.16 -12.18
N ALA A 335 0.35 -26.68 -11.90
CA ALA A 335 1.57 -25.88 -11.95
C ALA A 335 1.83 -25.23 -13.32
N PRO A 336 1.68 -25.92 -14.48
CA PRO A 336 1.87 -25.29 -15.79
C PRO A 336 0.86 -24.17 -16.10
N GLU A 337 -0.39 -24.31 -15.64
CA GLU A 337 -1.40 -23.26 -15.82
C GLU A 337 -1.05 -22.04 -14.97
N LEU A 338 -0.53 -22.25 -13.75
CA LEU A 338 -0.12 -21.18 -12.85
C LEU A 338 1.13 -20.46 -13.39
N ASP A 339 2.11 -21.20 -13.95
CA ASP A 339 3.28 -20.63 -14.61
C ASP A 339 2.88 -19.72 -15.79
N LYS A 340 1.87 -20.12 -16.57
CA LYS A 340 1.32 -19.31 -17.66
C LYS A 340 0.69 -18.01 -17.11
N LEU A 341 -0.10 -18.12 -16.03
CA LEU A 341 -0.70 -16.97 -15.36
C LEU A 341 0.38 -15.99 -14.88
N GLU A 342 1.43 -16.48 -14.24
CA GLU A 342 2.55 -15.66 -13.79
C GLU A 342 3.26 -14.94 -14.93
N LEU A 343 3.43 -15.63 -16.07
CA LEU A 343 4.03 -15.02 -17.28
C LEU A 343 3.14 -13.90 -17.84
N GLU A 344 1.82 -14.08 -17.83
CA GLU A 344 0.85 -13.04 -18.23
C GLU A 344 0.98 -11.81 -17.36
N GLU A 345 1.02 -11.99 -16.03
CA GLU A 345 1.15 -10.89 -15.06
C GLU A 345 2.50 -10.16 -15.18
N LYS A 346 3.61 -10.90 -15.40
CA LYS A 346 4.93 -10.28 -15.66
C LYS A 346 4.91 -9.40 -16.91
N LYS A 347 4.27 -9.86 -17.99
CA LYS A 347 4.11 -9.07 -19.22
C LYS A 347 3.27 -7.83 -19.00
N LEU A 348 2.15 -7.96 -18.28
CA LEU A 348 1.27 -6.84 -17.92
C LEU A 348 2.04 -5.78 -17.14
N VAL A 349 2.72 -6.16 -16.06
CA VAL A 349 3.46 -5.20 -15.21
C VAL A 349 4.57 -4.52 -15.99
N THR A 350 5.26 -5.25 -16.89
CA THR A 350 6.29 -4.68 -17.74
C THR A 350 5.72 -3.65 -18.73
N ALA A 351 4.57 -3.95 -19.32
CA ALA A 351 3.89 -3.04 -20.25
C ALA A 351 3.37 -1.78 -19.55
N GLU A 352 2.73 -1.95 -18.38
CA GLU A 352 2.21 -0.82 -17.60
C GLU A 352 3.33 0.10 -17.08
N LYS A 353 4.46 -0.47 -16.66
CA LYS A 353 5.66 0.28 -16.30
C LYS A 353 6.20 1.10 -17.49
N ALA A 354 6.29 0.49 -18.67
CA ALA A 354 6.76 1.18 -19.87
C ALA A 354 5.81 2.32 -20.27
N ALA A 355 4.51 2.10 -20.19
CA ALA A 355 3.51 3.12 -20.47
C ALA A 355 3.59 4.29 -19.48
N ALA A 356 3.77 4.02 -18.18
CA ALA A 356 3.94 5.07 -17.18
C ALA A 356 5.21 5.90 -17.42
N TRP A 357 6.32 5.26 -17.81
CA TRP A 357 7.55 5.96 -18.16
C TRP A 357 7.37 6.85 -19.38
N GLU A 358 6.72 6.36 -20.43
CA GLU A 358 6.47 7.14 -21.64
C GLU A 358 5.57 8.35 -21.35
N GLN A 359 4.49 8.16 -20.56
CA GLN A 359 3.61 9.26 -20.13
C GLN A 359 4.37 10.36 -19.37
N TYR A 360 5.23 9.95 -18.41
CA TYR A 360 6.06 10.86 -17.62
C TYR A 360 7.10 11.60 -18.49
N HIS A 361 7.73 10.89 -19.43
CA HIS A 361 8.93 11.36 -20.12
C HIS A 361 8.63 12.17 -21.40
N THR A 362 7.52 11.87 -22.08
CA THR A 362 7.15 12.54 -23.34
C THR A 362 7.02 14.06 -23.20
N PRO A 363 6.34 14.63 -22.19
CA PRO A 363 6.29 16.08 -22.01
C PRO A 363 7.67 16.69 -21.79
N ILE A 364 8.56 16.02 -21.07
CA ILE A 364 9.93 16.50 -20.80
C ILE A 364 10.73 16.58 -22.12
N LYS A 365 10.62 15.56 -22.96
CA LYS A 365 11.24 15.59 -24.31
C LYS A 365 10.74 16.76 -25.15
N GLN A 366 9.44 17.03 -25.13
CA GLN A 366 8.85 18.15 -25.83
C GLN A 366 9.36 19.51 -25.33
N GLU A 367 9.43 19.68 -23.99
CA GLU A 367 10.01 20.88 -23.36
C GLU A 367 11.48 21.07 -23.77
N ILE A 368 12.26 20.00 -23.84
CA ILE A 368 13.67 20.02 -24.27
C ILE A 368 13.80 20.43 -25.74
N MET A 369 12.97 19.85 -26.61
CA MET A 369 12.96 20.25 -28.02
C MET A 369 12.62 21.73 -28.19
N THR A 370 11.64 22.24 -27.42
CA THR A 370 11.26 23.64 -27.42
C THR A 370 12.43 24.55 -26.99
N LEU A 371 13.13 24.17 -25.89
CA LEU A 371 14.31 24.91 -25.46
C LEU A 371 15.43 24.84 -26.52
N GLY A 372 15.62 23.68 -27.15
CA GLY A 372 16.59 23.54 -28.24
C GLY A 372 16.38 24.56 -29.36
N VAL A 373 15.14 24.72 -29.84
CA VAL A 373 14.80 25.73 -30.83
C VAL A 373 15.09 27.16 -30.34
N VAL A 374 14.83 27.44 -29.08
CA VAL A 374 15.13 28.78 -28.49
C VAL A 374 16.65 29.00 -28.42
N LEU A 375 17.45 28.03 -28.06
CA LEU A 375 18.92 28.12 -28.01
C LEU A 375 19.52 28.34 -29.40
N GLU A 376 19.04 27.63 -30.42
CA GLU A 376 19.47 27.85 -31.82
C GLU A 376 19.17 29.28 -32.29
N ARG A 377 17.97 29.80 -31.99
CA ARG A 377 17.58 31.16 -32.36
C ARG A 377 18.48 32.19 -31.66
N LEU A 378 18.68 32.05 -30.34
CA LEU A 378 19.58 32.93 -29.58
C LEU A 378 21.00 32.90 -30.11
N ALA A 379 21.51 31.73 -30.48
CA ALA A 379 22.83 31.59 -31.09
C ALA A 379 22.95 32.31 -32.43
N SER A 380 21.85 32.38 -33.21
CA SER A 380 21.82 33.14 -34.47
C SER A 380 21.75 34.66 -34.29
N GLU A 381 21.12 35.12 -33.21
CA GLU A 381 20.93 36.54 -32.91
C GLU A 381 22.11 37.15 -32.13
N HIS A 382 22.88 36.36 -31.38
CA HIS A 382 23.95 36.80 -30.46
C HIS A 382 25.31 36.23 -30.85
N GLY A 383 25.91 36.72 -31.93
CA GLY A 383 27.17 36.17 -32.51
C GLY A 383 28.35 36.04 -31.55
N SER A 384 28.48 36.93 -30.54
CA SER A 384 29.55 36.81 -29.52
C SER A 384 29.40 35.63 -28.59
N GLN A 385 28.19 35.07 -28.41
CA GLN A 385 27.88 33.94 -27.55
C GLN A 385 27.47 32.68 -28.33
N GLN A 386 27.48 32.78 -29.68
CA GLN A 386 26.99 31.72 -30.57
C GLN A 386 27.59 30.37 -30.26
N GLN A 387 28.91 30.27 -30.08
CA GLN A 387 29.59 29.00 -29.85
C GLN A 387 29.19 28.36 -28.50
N GLU A 388 29.03 29.16 -27.46
CA GLU A 388 28.59 28.68 -26.15
C GLU A 388 27.15 28.18 -26.18
N LEU A 389 26.23 28.91 -26.78
CA LEU A 389 24.81 28.54 -26.92
C LEU A 389 24.64 27.27 -27.74
N LEU A 390 25.41 27.08 -28.84
CA LEU A 390 25.39 25.84 -29.63
C LEU A 390 25.99 24.65 -28.86
N ALA A 391 26.98 24.87 -28.02
CA ALA A 391 27.52 23.81 -27.16
C ALA A 391 26.49 23.36 -26.12
N ILE A 392 25.80 24.28 -25.46
CA ILE A 392 24.70 23.97 -24.51
C ILE A 392 23.58 23.21 -25.23
N HIS A 393 23.18 23.66 -26.44
CA HIS A 393 22.20 22.96 -27.27
C HIS A 393 22.61 21.52 -27.56
N ALA A 394 23.85 21.31 -28.07
CA ALA A 394 24.35 20.00 -28.41
C ALA A 394 24.41 19.04 -27.20
N GLU A 395 24.87 19.53 -26.05
CA GLU A 395 24.88 18.75 -24.81
C GLU A 395 23.45 18.32 -24.41
N LEU A 396 22.50 19.26 -24.44
CA LEU A 396 21.11 18.98 -24.08
C LEU A 396 20.45 17.95 -25.00
N MET A 397 20.65 18.10 -26.33
CA MET A 397 20.05 17.23 -27.33
C MET A 397 20.69 15.83 -27.36
N ALA A 398 21.90 15.66 -26.84
CA ALA A 398 22.58 14.38 -26.74
C ALA A 398 22.07 13.49 -25.59
N LEU A 399 21.26 14.02 -24.69
CA LEU A 399 20.73 13.27 -23.53
C LEU A 399 19.70 12.23 -24.00
N LYS A 400 19.94 10.96 -23.70
CA LYS A 400 19.04 9.85 -24.07
C LYS A 400 17.76 9.82 -23.23
N GLU A 401 17.87 10.02 -21.93
CA GLU A 401 16.78 10.00 -20.95
C GLU A 401 16.87 11.26 -20.06
N PRO A 402 16.56 12.46 -20.61
CA PRO A 402 16.67 13.68 -19.84
C PRO A 402 15.59 13.82 -18.79
N PHE A 403 15.95 14.49 -17.68
CA PHE A 403 15.01 14.93 -16.67
C PHE A 403 14.75 16.43 -16.78
N ARG A 404 13.65 16.91 -16.21
CA ARG A 404 13.30 18.33 -16.21
C ARG A 404 14.40 19.24 -15.60
N ARG A 405 15.21 18.70 -14.65
CA ARG A 405 16.39 19.39 -14.12
C ARG A 405 17.42 19.74 -15.21
N ASP A 406 17.60 18.88 -16.20
CA ASP A 406 18.60 19.06 -17.25
C ASP A 406 18.21 20.23 -18.16
N LEU A 407 16.89 20.36 -18.45
CA LEU A 407 16.33 21.53 -19.10
C LEU A 407 16.60 22.83 -18.30
N HIS A 408 16.35 22.81 -16.99
CA HIS A 408 16.62 23.99 -16.15
C HIS A 408 18.10 24.34 -16.06
N VAL A 409 19.00 23.35 -16.06
CA VAL A 409 20.44 23.57 -16.08
C VAL A 409 20.86 24.22 -17.39
N ALA A 410 20.38 23.70 -18.54
CA ALA A 410 20.69 24.28 -19.85
C ALA A 410 20.17 25.73 -19.96
N ALA A 411 18.91 25.98 -19.55
CA ALA A 411 18.32 27.30 -19.59
C ALA A 411 19.04 28.34 -18.70
N ARG A 412 19.68 27.91 -17.60
CA ARG A 412 20.45 28.82 -16.72
C ARG A 412 21.84 29.11 -17.23
N ARG A 413 22.42 28.21 -18.03
CA ARG A 413 23.73 28.38 -18.63
C ARG A 413 23.70 29.27 -19.87
N ALA A 414 22.55 29.30 -20.55
CA ALA A 414 22.30 30.16 -21.70
C ALA A 414 21.98 31.59 -21.28
#